data_0ace0a84fe85cd0f3ff93e32d837a6e5
#
_entry.id   0ace0a84fe85cd0f3ff93e32d837a6e5
#
_cell.length_a   1.000
_cell.length_b   1.000
_cell.length_c   1.000
_cell.angle_alpha   90.00
_cell.angle_beta   90.00
_cell.angle_gamma   90.00
#
_symmetry.space_group_name_H-M   'P 1'
#
loop_
_entity.id
_entity.type
_entity.pdbx_description
1 polymer ?
#
loop_
_entity_poly.entity_id
_entity_poly.type
_entity_poly.pdbx_seq_one_letter_code
_entity_poly.pdbx_strand_id
1 'polypeptide(L)'
;MTEAPIKDLRLVYDRYIRYLFLASAILMSVIVLSILFFMGQQGIQTFREVSPIEFFLSTKWDPLDEKFGAASFIAGSVYAAFLAVLFGGPLGLAGAVFMAKVAPKRVRDIMRPANDLYVAIPSVVYGYLGLTVLVPFLRDELKLGMGFGLFAAGL
;
A
#
# COMPACT_ATOMS: atom_id res chain seq x y z
N MET A 1 12.59 20.90 51.30
CA MET A 1 11.19 20.79 50.92
C MET A 1 11.13 20.03 49.60
N THR A 2 10.95 18.88 49.70
CA THR A 2 10.36 17.66 49.11
C THR A 2 9.90 17.78 47.64
N GLU A 3 10.81 17.58 46.71
CA GLU A 3 10.51 17.31 45.28
C GLU A 3 10.57 15.82 44.91
N ALA A 4 10.63 14.93 45.90
CA ALA A 4 10.87 13.50 45.69
C ALA A 4 9.71 12.64 45.14
N PRO A 5 8.40 12.88 45.39
CA PRO A 5 7.36 11.93 45.00
C PRO A 5 6.94 12.00 43.51
N ILE A 6 7.22 13.10 42.80
CA ILE A 6 6.77 13.27 41.40
C ILE A 6 7.68 12.55 40.40
N LYS A 7 8.98 12.42 40.72
CA LYS A 7 9.93 11.70 39.87
C LYS A 7 9.68 10.17 39.86
N ASP A 8 9.34 9.61 41.00
CA ASP A 8 9.10 8.16 41.11
C ASP A 8 7.82 7.72 40.39
N LEU A 9 6.78 8.55 40.45
CA LEU A 9 5.54 8.31 39.69
C LEU A 9 5.73 8.34 38.18
N ARG A 10 6.56 9.25 37.67
CA ARG A 10 6.87 9.35 36.23
C ARG A 10 7.67 8.12 35.76
N LEU A 11 8.63 7.65 36.54
CA LEU A 11 9.42 6.46 36.23
C LEU A 11 8.60 5.18 36.20
N VAL A 12 7.63 5.05 37.11
CA VAL A 12 6.70 3.91 37.13
C VAL A 12 5.76 3.99 35.90
N TYR A 13 5.23 5.16 35.60
CA TYR A 13 4.37 5.37 34.44
C TYR A 13 5.08 5.09 33.11
N ASP A 14 6.32 5.59 32.95
CA ASP A 14 7.15 5.32 31.78
C ASP A 14 7.43 3.83 31.59
N ARG A 15 7.64 3.11 32.69
CA ARG A 15 7.87 1.66 32.65
C ARG A 15 6.61 0.92 32.19
N TYR A 16 5.43 1.28 32.71
CA TYR A 16 4.16 0.69 32.28
C TYR A 16 3.88 0.94 30.79
N ILE A 17 4.05 2.18 30.33
CA ILE A 17 3.90 2.54 28.94
C ILE A 17 4.87 1.75 28.05
N ARG A 18 6.11 1.63 28.46
CA ARG A 18 7.13 0.85 27.73
C ARG A 18 6.71 -0.63 27.60
N TYR A 19 6.20 -1.24 28.64
CA TYR A 19 5.74 -2.63 28.57
C TYR A 19 4.48 -2.76 27.71
N LEU A 20 3.59 -1.79 27.74
CA LEU A 20 2.42 -1.77 26.89
C LEU A 20 2.80 -1.67 25.41
N PHE A 21 3.72 -0.78 25.06
CA PHE A 21 4.26 -0.71 23.69
C PHE A 21 5.00 -1.98 23.29
N LEU A 22 5.79 -2.56 24.19
CA LEU A 22 6.48 -3.81 23.92
C LEU A 22 5.49 -4.96 23.67
N ALA A 23 4.46 -5.08 24.51
CA ALA A 23 3.41 -6.09 24.35
C ALA A 23 2.65 -5.91 23.03
N SER A 24 2.31 -4.67 22.66
CA SER A 24 1.67 -4.34 21.38
C SER A 24 2.57 -4.69 20.19
N ALA A 25 3.87 -4.39 20.28
CA ALA A 25 4.82 -4.72 19.23
C ALA A 25 4.98 -6.24 19.06
N ILE A 26 5.06 -6.98 20.17
CA ILE A 26 5.12 -8.46 20.15
C ILE A 26 3.83 -9.02 19.55
N LEU A 27 2.68 -8.54 19.99
CA LEU A 27 1.38 -8.99 19.46
C LEU A 27 1.29 -8.78 17.96
N MET A 28 1.63 -7.58 17.47
CA MET A 28 1.65 -7.29 16.04
C MET A 28 2.63 -8.19 15.29
N SER A 29 3.82 -8.41 15.84
CA SER A 29 4.81 -9.31 15.23
C SER A 29 4.30 -10.75 15.14
N VAL A 30 3.66 -11.26 16.19
CA VAL A 30 3.06 -12.60 16.20
C VAL A 30 1.96 -12.71 15.15
N ILE A 31 1.08 -11.71 15.04
CA ILE A 31 0.00 -11.70 14.03
C ILE A 31 0.61 -11.73 12.62
N VAL A 32 1.58 -10.87 12.33
CA VAL A 32 2.21 -10.82 11.00
C VAL A 32 2.92 -12.13 10.68
N LEU A 33 3.71 -12.67 11.62
CA LEU A 33 4.39 -13.95 11.43
C LEU A 33 3.41 -15.11 11.25
N SER A 34 2.29 -15.11 11.97
CA SER A 34 1.23 -16.12 11.81
C SER A 34 0.60 -16.07 10.42
N ILE A 35 0.33 -14.87 9.90
CA ILE A 35 -0.19 -14.69 8.54
C ILE A 35 0.83 -15.19 7.52
N LEU A 36 2.09 -14.78 7.64
CA LEU A 36 3.17 -15.22 6.74
C LEU A 36 3.35 -16.74 6.77
N PHE A 37 3.33 -17.34 7.95
CA PHE A 37 3.43 -18.79 8.11
C PHE A 37 2.26 -19.52 7.45
N PHE A 38 1.03 -19.09 7.73
CA PHE A 38 -0.18 -19.68 7.17
C PHE A 38 -0.23 -19.54 5.64
N MET A 39 0.03 -18.32 5.13
CA MET A 39 0.08 -18.07 3.68
C MET A 39 1.21 -18.85 3.01
N GLY A 40 2.38 -18.93 3.65
CA GLY A 40 3.51 -19.71 3.16
C GLY A 40 3.18 -21.21 3.07
N GLN A 41 2.53 -21.75 4.09
CA GLN A 41 2.11 -23.15 4.11
C GLN A 41 1.09 -23.44 2.98
N GLN A 42 0.11 -22.57 2.78
CA GLN A 42 -0.86 -22.68 1.69
C GLN A 42 -0.16 -22.59 0.32
N GLY A 43 0.75 -21.63 0.16
CA GLY A 43 1.51 -21.46 -1.09
C GLY A 43 2.36 -22.68 -1.44
N ILE A 44 3.04 -23.30 -0.45
CA ILE A 44 3.84 -24.51 -0.67
C ILE A 44 2.97 -25.71 -1.11
N GLN A 45 1.75 -25.80 -0.59
CA GLN A 45 0.84 -26.87 -1.00
C GLN A 45 0.46 -26.76 -2.48
N THR A 46 0.28 -25.56 -3.01
CA THR A 46 -0.01 -25.32 -4.43
C THR A 46 1.08 -25.89 -5.33
N PHE A 47 2.35 -25.80 -4.94
CA PHE A 47 3.48 -26.33 -5.72
C PHE A 47 3.65 -27.85 -5.66
N ARG A 48 2.82 -28.55 -4.92
CA ARG A 48 2.74 -30.03 -5.00
C ARG A 48 1.92 -30.49 -6.19
N GLU A 49 0.98 -29.66 -6.64
CA GLU A 49 0.05 -29.97 -7.73
C GLU A 49 0.45 -29.25 -9.02
N VAL A 50 1.01 -28.06 -8.92
CA VAL A 50 1.40 -27.22 -10.06
C VAL A 50 2.92 -27.03 -10.08
N SER A 51 3.56 -27.27 -11.22
CA SER A 51 5.00 -26.98 -11.38
C SER A 51 5.29 -25.51 -11.13
N PRO A 52 6.31 -25.14 -10.31
CA PRO A 52 6.70 -23.73 -10.10
C PRO A 52 7.02 -22.99 -11.40
N ILE A 53 7.66 -23.67 -12.36
CA ILE A 53 8.01 -23.08 -13.66
C ILE A 53 6.74 -22.77 -14.44
N GLU A 54 5.80 -23.68 -14.49
CA GLU A 54 4.51 -23.48 -15.16
C GLU A 54 3.71 -22.36 -14.48
N PHE A 55 3.66 -22.34 -13.16
CA PHE A 55 2.99 -21.31 -12.40
C PHE A 55 3.53 -19.90 -12.72
N PHE A 56 4.84 -19.70 -12.73
CA PHE A 56 5.42 -18.37 -12.95
C PHE A 56 5.52 -17.95 -14.42
N LEU A 57 5.59 -18.89 -15.35
CA LEU A 57 5.82 -18.59 -16.78
C LEU A 57 4.58 -18.75 -17.65
N SER A 58 3.56 -19.51 -17.23
CA SER A 58 2.32 -19.66 -17.98
C SER A 58 1.45 -18.41 -17.85
N THR A 59 0.87 -17.99 -18.96
CA THR A 59 -0.13 -16.90 -19.01
C THR A 59 -1.57 -17.39 -18.94
N LYS A 60 -1.78 -18.72 -18.95
CA LYS A 60 -3.10 -19.32 -18.93
C LYS A 60 -3.57 -19.49 -17.49
N TRP A 61 -4.67 -18.80 -17.18
CA TRP A 61 -5.37 -18.95 -15.91
C TRP A 61 -6.75 -19.54 -16.19
N ASP A 62 -6.90 -20.83 -16.00
CA ASP A 62 -8.16 -21.56 -16.16
C ASP A 62 -8.30 -22.61 -15.07
N PRO A 63 -8.98 -22.26 -13.95
CA PRO A 63 -9.19 -23.17 -12.82
C PRO A 63 -10.03 -24.39 -13.17
N LEU A 64 -10.86 -24.33 -14.22
CA LEU A 64 -11.68 -25.46 -14.66
C LEU A 64 -10.85 -26.53 -15.37
N ASP A 65 -9.80 -26.10 -16.06
CA ASP A 65 -8.81 -26.96 -16.74
C ASP A 65 -7.56 -27.21 -15.88
N GLU A 66 -7.59 -26.86 -14.58
CA GLU A 66 -6.46 -27.00 -13.62
C GLU A 66 -5.18 -26.26 -14.07
N LYS A 67 -5.32 -25.17 -14.84
CA LYS A 67 -4.19 -24.36 -15.31
C LYS A 67 -4.07 -23.07 -14.48
N PHE A 68 -2.97 -22.96 -13.76
CA PHE A 68 -2.73 -21.86 -12.82
C PHE A 68 -1.48 -21.07 -13.21
N GLY A 69 -1.53 -20.31 -14.31
CA GLY A 69 -0.43 -19.45 -14.77
C GLY A 69 -0.51 -18.05 -14.21
N ALA A 70 0.47 -17.61 -13.43
CA ALA A 70 0.51 -16.30 -12.78
C ALA A 70 1.25 -15.22 -13.61
N ALA A 71 1.88 -15.57 -14.74
CA ALA A 71 2.71 -14.65 -15.53
C ALA A 71 1.97 -13.38 -15.94
N SER A 72 0.70 -13.48 -16.36
CA SER A 72 -0.10 -12.33 -16.77
C SER A 72 -0.41 -11.40 -15.60
N PHE A 73 -0.66 -11.93 -14.41
CA PHE A 73 -0.91 -11.13 -13.20
C PHE A 73 0.37 -10.42 -12.73
N ILE A 74 1.51 -11.12 -12.75
CA ILE A 74 2.81 -10.56 -12.40
C ILE A 74 3.18 -9.44 -13.38
N ALA A 75 3.10 -9.69 -14.68
CA ALA A 75 3.39 -8.70 -15.71
C ALA A 75 2.44 -7.48 -15.57
N GLY A 76 1.15 -7.72 -15.37
CA GLY A 76 0.16 -6.66 -15.14
C GLY A 76 0.50 -5.78 -13.94
N SER A 77 0.88 -6.40 -12.81
CA SER A 77 1.26 -5.66 -11.59
C SER A 77 2.53 -4.83 -11.79
N VAL A 78 3.55 -5.40 -12.46
CA VAL A 78 4.79 -4.67 -12.77
C VAL A 78 4.50 -3.50 -13.70
N TYR A 79 3.67 -3.71 -14.72
CA TYR A 79 3.31 -2.67 -15.68
C TYR A 79 2.51 -1.54 -15.03
N ALA A 80 1.53 -1.87 -14.18
CA ALA A 80 0.76 -0.89 -13.41
C ALA A 80 1.66 -0.07 -12.48
N ALA A 81 2.56 -0.73 -11.75
CA ALA A 81 3.54 -0.05 -10.90
C ALA A 81 4.47 0.87 -11.69
N PHE A 82 4.94 0.42 -12.85
CA PHE A 82 5.77 1.23 -13.74
C PHE A 82 5.03 2.50 -14.21
N LEU A 83 3.78 2.37 -14.65
CA LEU A 83 2.96 3.51 -15.08
C LEU A 83 2.70 4.47 -13.92
N ALA A 84 2.38 3.95 -12.73
CA ALA A 84 2.16 4.78 -11.54
C ALA A 84 3.41 5.61 -11.19
N VAL A 85 4.60 5.00 -11.25
CA VAL A 85 5.86 5.72 -11.03
C VAL A 85 6.17 6.71 -12.15
N LEU A 86 5.88 6.34 -13.40
CA LEU A 86 6.13 7.18 -14.56
C LEU A 86 5.31 8.49 -14.51
N PHE A 87 4.07 8.43 -14.09
CA PHE A 87 3.19 9.60 -13.97
C PHE A 87 3.30 10.27 -12.59
N GLY A 88 3.20 9.50 -11.52
CA GLY A 88 3.22 10.00 -10.15
C GLY A 88 4.59 10.52 -9.70
N GLY A 89 5.67 9.88 -10.15
CA GLY A 89 7.04 10.24 -9.77
C GLY A 89 7.41 11.68 -10.14
N PRO A 90 7.31 12.09 -11.41
CA PRO A 90 7.61 13.46 -11.83
C PRO A 90 6.72 14.50 -11.15
N LEU A 91 5.41 14.21 -11.01
CA LEU A 91 4.47 15.12 -10.35
C LEU A 91 4.78 15.27 -8.86
N GLY A 92 5.04 14.16 -8.18
CA GLY A 92 5.44 14.17 -6.77
C GLY A 92 6.76 14.90 -6.53
N LEU A 93 7.75 14.67 -7.40
CA LEU A 93 9.03 15.38 -7.33
C LEU A 93 8.86 16.88 -7.56
N ALA A 94 8.10 17.25 -8.58
CA ALA A 94 7.80 18.67 -8.86
C ALA A 94 7.10 19.34 -7.69
N GLY A 95 6.10 18.68 -7.08
CA GLY A 95 5.41 19.14 -5.88
C GLY A 95 6.34 19.29 -4.68
N ALA A 96 7.22 18.33 -4.44
CA ALA A 96 8.20 18.37 -3.37
C ALA A 96 9.21 19.53 -3.53
N VAL A 97 9.75 19.71 -4.74
CA VAL A 97 10.67 20.82 -5.07
C VAL A 97 9.95 22.18 -4.95
N PHE A 98 8.73 22.26 -5.45
CA PHE A 98 7.92 23.47 -5.31
C PHE A 98 7.74 23.84 -3.84
N MET A 99 7.31 22.90 -3.01
CA MET A 99 7.12 23.12 -1.57
C MET A 99 8.41 23.47 -0.83
N ALA A 100 9.53 22.83 -1.22
CA ALA A 100 10.80 23.03 -0.52
C ALA A 100 11.47 24.36 -0.89
N LYS A 101 11.41 24.78 -2.18
CA LYS A 101 12.24 25.88 -2.70
C LYS A 101 11.48 27.08 -3.23
N VAL A 102 10.25 26.90 -3.71
CA VAL A 102 9.53 27.95 -4.45
C VAL A 102 8.32 28.48 -3.66
N ALA A 103 7.61 27.62 -2.96
CA ALA A 103 6.35 27.97 -2.31
C ALA A 103 6.54 29.07 -1.23
N PRO A 104 5.79 30.17 -1.30
CA PRO A 104 5.77 31.17 -0.25
C PRO A 104 5.24 30.59 1.06
N LYS A 105 5.61 31.19 2.19
CA LYS A 105 5.27 30.65 3.52
C LYS A 105 3.77 30.33 3.68
N ARG A 106 2.90 31.24 3.23
CA ARG A 106 1.43 31.05 3.32
C ARG A 106 0.95 29.80 2.59
N VAL A 107 1.45 29.54 1.39
CA VAL A 107 1.11 28.35 0.61
C VAL A 107 1.62 27.09 1.30
N ARG A 108 2.85 27.13 1.79
CA ARG A 108 3.46 26.01 2.50
C ARG A 108 2.71 25.66 3.78
N ASP A 109 2.28 26.66 4.55
CA ASP A 109 1.56 26.47 5.82
C ASP A 109 0.18 25.83 5.61
N ILE A 110 -0.44 26.01 4.44
CA ILE A 110 -1.72 25.39 4.05
C ILE A 110 -1.48 23.98 3.43
N MET A 111 -0.48 23.85 2.57
CA MET A 111 -0.25 22.60 1.83
C MET A 111 0.35 21.50 2.70
N ARG A 112 1.12 21.82 3.73
CA ARG A 112 1.67 20.78 4.64
C ARG A 112 0.57 19.98 5.34
N PRO A 113 -0.37 20.60 6.07
CA PRO A 113 -1.46 19.85 6.69
C PRO A 113 -2.33 19.10 5.67
N ALA A 114 -2.56 19.69 4.49
CA ALA A 114 -3.31 19.03 3.43
C ALA A 114 -2.61 17.75 2.93
N ASN A 115 -1.28 17.83 2.79
CA ASN A 115 -0.47 16.68 2.39
C ASN A 115 -0.43 15.60 3.48
N ASP A 116 -0.36 16.00 4.76
CA ASP A 116 -0.40 15.09 5.89
C ASP A 116 -1.76 14.36 5.96
N LEU A 117 -2.86 15.07 5.69
CA LEU A 117 -4.20 14.48 5.58
C LEU A 117 -4.29 13.50 4.40
N TYR A 118 -3.72 13.87 3.25
CA TYR A 118 -3.69 13.01 2.07
C TYR A 118 -2.96 11.68 2.36
N VAL A 119 -1.81 11.73 3.01
CA VAL A 119 -1.04 10.53 3.38
C VAL A 119 -1.74 9.68 4.44
N ALA A 120 -2.56 10.30 5.30
CA ALA A 120 -3.30 9.60 6.35
C ALA A 120 -4.45 8.74 5.82
N ILE A 121 -4.95 9.00 4.60
CA ILE A 121 -6.02 8.21 3.99
C ILE A 121 -5.44 6.87 3.50
N PRO A 122 -6.02 5.71 3.91
CA PRO A 122 -5.58 4.41 3.42
C PRO A 122 -5.64 4.31 1.89
N SER A 123 -4.61 3.73 1.27
CA SER A 123 -4.52 3.58 -0.20
C SER A 123 -5.69 2.82 -0.81
N VAL A 124 -6.32 1.91 -0.05
CA VAL A 124 -7.54 1.20 -0.48
C VAL A 124 -8.70 2.16 -0.78
N VAL A 125 -8.81 3.27 -0.05
CA VAL A 125 -9.85 4.29 -0.30
C VAL A 125 -9.61 4.98 -1.64
N TYR A 126 -8.36 5.29 -1.98
CA TYR A 126 -8.02 5.85 -3.31
C TYR A 126 -8.32 4.85 -4.42
N GLY A 127 -7.97 3.57 -4.22
CA GLY A 127 -8.32 2.50 -5.16
C GLY A 127 -9.83 2.37 -5.37
N TYR A 128 -10.62 2.46 -4.29
CA TYR A 128 -12.07 2.43 -4.36
C TYR A 128 -12.64 3.64 -5.12
N LEU A 129 -12.14 4.85 -4.86
CA LEU A 129 -12.52 6.05 -5.60
C LEU A 129 -12.12 5.95 -7.07
N GLY A 130 -10.94 5.41 -7.37
CA GLY A 130 -10.52 5.11 -8.73
C GLY A 130 -11.51 4.21 -9.45
N LEU A 131 -11.95 3.16 -8.78
CA LEU A 131 -12.89 2.18 -9.34
C LEU A 131 -14.29 2.75 -9.55
N THR A 132 -14.77 3.58 -8.64
CA THR A 132 -16.15 4.10 -8.66
C THR A 132 -16.30 5.41 -9.43
N VAL A 133 -15.25 6.20 -9.57
CA VAL A 133 -15.29 7.53 -10.21
C VAL A 133 -14.42 7.55 -11.47
N LEU A 134 -13.14 7.19 -11.37
CA LEU A 134 -12.19 7.31 -12.48
C LEU A 134 -12.51 6.31 -13.60
N VAL A 135 -12.81 5.06 -13.28
CA VAL A 135 -13.11 4.01 -14.26
C VAL A 135 -14.37 4.34 -15.07
N PRO A 136 -15.53 4.73 -14.48
CA PRO A 136 -16.68 5.20 -15.26
C PRO A 136 -16.36 6.43 -16.12
N PHE A 137 -15.63 7.39 -15.58
CA PHE A 137 -15.21 8.57 -16.33
C PHE A 137 -14.37 8.20 -17.56
N LEU A 138 -13.37 7.34 -17.41
CA LEU A 138 -12.52 6.87 -18.52
C LEU A 138 -13.34 6.11 -19.57
N ARG A 139 -14.31 5.31 -19.13
CA ARG A 139 -15.17 4.54 -20.03
C ARG A 139 -16.13 5.44 -20.80
N ASP A 140 -16.82 6.33 -20.11
CA ASP A 140 -17.97 7.05 -20.65
C ASP A 140 -17.52 8.31 -21.42
N GLU A 141 -16.53 9.05 -20.90
CA GLU A 141 -16.05 10.30 -21.51
C GLU A 141 -14.94 10.05 -22.54
N LEU A 142 -13.98 9.17 -22.23
CA LEU A 142 -12.86 8.89 -23.15
C LEU A 142 -13.11 7.70 -24.07
N LYS A 143 -14.28 7.04 -23.95
CA LYS A 143 -14.70 5.88 -24.78
C LYS A 143 -13.64 4.76 -24.80
N LEU A 144 -12.91 4.59 -23.69
CA LEU A 144 -11.89 3.57 -23.53
C LEU A 144 -12.54 2.24 -23.15
N GLY A 145 -13.06 1.50 -24.10
CA GLY A 145 -13.53 0.12 -23.98
C GLY A 145 -14.20 -0.21 -22.63
N MET A 146 -13.62 -1.11 -21.84
CA MET A 146 -14.16 -1.49 -20.54
C MET A 146 -13.83 -0.51 -19.39
N GLY A 147 -13.02 0.54 -19.62
CA GLY A 147 -12.56 1.47 -18.56
C GLY A 147 -11.61 0.82 -17.52
N PHE A 148 -11.67 -0.49 -17.37
CA PHE A 148 -10.74 -1.27 -16.57
C PHE A 148 -9.51 -1.61 -17.42
N GLY A 149 -8.34 -1.22 -16.97
CA GLY A 149 -7.11 -1.52 -17.70
C GLY A 149 -5.89 -1.04 -16.94
N LEU A 150 -4.72 -1.40 -17.49
CA LEU A 150 -3.43 -1.01 -16.92
C LEU A 150 -3.26 0.50 -16.83
N PHE A 151 -3.87 1.26 -17.74
CA PHE A 151 -3.84 2.71 -17.72
C PHE A 151 -4.61 3.28 -16.50
N ALA A 152 -5.84 2.80 -16.26
CA ALA A 152 -6.62 3.20 -15.08
C ALA A 152 -5.96 2.77 -13.77
N ALA A 153 -5.26 1.64 -13.76
CA ALA A 153 -4.53 1.16 -12.59
C ALA A 153 -3.23 1.93 -12.32
N GLY A 154 -2.67 2.60 -13.35
CA GLY A 154 -1.42 3.37 -13.24
C GLY A 154 -1.62 4.86 -12.92
N LEU A 155 -2.85 5.38 -13.01
CA LEU A 155 -3.23 6.74 -12.64
C LEU A 155 -3.57 6.85 -11.16
#